data_f05f2ec258405d953e701e4358c63556
#
_entry.id   f05f2ec258405d953e701e4358c63556
#
_cell.length_a   1.000
_cell.length_b   1.000
_cell.length_c   1.000
_cell.angle_alpha   90.00
_cell.angle_beta   90.00
_cell.angle_gamma   90.00
#
_symmetry.space_group_name_H-M   'P 1'
#
loop_
_entity.id
_entity.type
_entity.pdbx_description
1 polymer ?
#
loop_
_entity_poly.entity_id
_entity_poly.type
_entity_poly.pdbx_seq_one_letter_code
_entity_poly.pdbx_strand_id
1 'polypeptide(L)'
;MKNFLLVTILISFTTLNANEVDIVKDSISLKSKENYSLSAEEKALIAIKTDNYTYIESAIIDGLLSPKTSVNGKPLIIHAAIQDKPEMILLLASYGAMIIDPVCEKGKSIMEYAQENNSILAQAQIIVIRA
;
A
#
# COMPACT_ATOMS: atom_id res chain seq x y z
N MET A 1 -33.22 -39.37 29.52
CA MET A 1 -32.73 -38.20 30.30
C MET A 1 -31.39 -37.65 29.82
N LYS A 2 -30.43 -38.46 29.49
CA LYS A 2 -29.14 -37.99 28.96
C LYS A 2 -29.21 -37.23 27.61
N ASN A 3 -30.11 -37.64 26.75
CA ASN A 3 -30.31 -37.00 25.43
C ASN A 3 -31.00 -35.66 25.50
N PHE A 4 -31.82 -35.43 26.54
CA PHE A 4 -32.51 -34.16 26.74
C PHE A 4 -31.61 -33.04 27.19
N LEU A 5 -30.61 -33.36 28.03
CA LEU A 5 -29.58 -32.42 28.53
C LEU A 5 -28.65 -31.98 27.37
N LEU A 6 -28.31 -32.88 26.44
CA LEU A 6 -27.48 -32.56 25.29
C LEU A 6 -28.19 -31.59 24.32
N VAL A 7 -29.50 -31.72 24.11
CA VAL A 7 -30.28 -30.85 23.25
C VAL A 7 -30.41 -29.44 23.82
N THR A 8 -30.57 -29.32 25.14
CA THR A 8 -30.64 -28.01 25.80
C THR A 8 -29.29 -27.26 25.76
N ILE A 9 -28.17 -27.96 25.85
CA ILE A 9 -26.84 -27.35 25.73
C ILE A 9 -26.58 -26.86 24.29
N LEU A 10 -27.01 -27.61 23.28
CA LEU A 10 -26.91 -27.22 21.89
C LEU A 10 -27.73 -25.97 21.55
N ILE A 11 -28.94 -25.83 22.12
CA ILE A 11 -29.81 -24.66 21.89
C ILE A 11 -29.21 -23.42 22.54
N SER A 12 -28.62 -23.53 23.74
CA SER A 12 -27.97 -22.39 24.39
C SER A 12 -26.68 -21.94 23.67
N PHE A 13 -25.99 -22.87 23.02
CA PHE A 13 -24.80 -22.53 22.23
C PHE A 13 -25.14 -21.79 20.93
N THR A 14 -26.22 -22.17 20.26
CA THR A 14 -26.66 -21.49 19.02
C THR A 14 -27.18 -20.08 19.27
N THR A 15 -27.82 -19.82 20.43
CA THR A 15 -28.27 -18.47 20.77
C THR A 15 -27.10 -17.53 21.10
N LEU A 16 -26.04 -18.00 21.73
CA LEU A 16 -24.83 -17.23 21.98
C LEU A 16 -24.10 -16.85 20.68
N ASN A 17 -24.01 -17.75 19.72
CA ASN A 17 -23.40 -17.48 18.43
C ASN A 17 -24.19 -16.45 17.59
N ALA A 18 -25.52 -16.47 17.65
CA ALA A 18 -26.35 -15.48 16.97
C ALA A 18 -26.14 -14.06 17.51
N ASN A 19 -25.95 -13.91 18.82
CA ASN A 19 -25.66 -12.61 19.43
C ASN A 19 -24.28 -12.08 19.08
N GLU A 20 -23.26 -12.93 18.99
CA GLU A 20 -21.93 -12.53 18.53
C GLU A 20 -21.92 -12.08 17.08
N VAL A 21 -22.65 -12.76 16.22
CA VAL A 21 -22.74 -12.40 14.80
C VAL A 21 -23.45 -11.06 14.61
N ASP A 22 -24.47 -10.75 15.39
CA ASP A 22 -25.17 -9.46 15.32
C ASP A 22 -24.29 -8.30 15.78
N ILE A 23 -23.49 -8.46 16.83
CA ILE A 23 -22.55 -7.46 17.32
C ILE A 23 -21.44 -7.20 16.29
N VAL A 24 -20.95 -8.24 15.64
CA VAL A 24 -19.90 -8.13 14.60
C VAL A 24 -20.46 -7.44 13.35
N LYS A 25 -21.70 -7.71 12.97
CA LYS A 25 -22.35 -7.02 11.85
C LYS A 25 -22.55 -5.54 12.11
N ASP A 26 -22.96 -5.17 13.29
CA ASP A 26 -23.14 -3.76 13.66
C ASP A 26 -21.81 -3.00 13.71
N SER A 27 -20.75 -3.62 14.22
CA SER A 27 -19.43 -2.98 14.23
C SER A 27 -18.80 -2.88 12.83
N ILE A 28 -19.06 -3.83 11.94
CA ILE A 28 -18.65 -3.76 10.52
C ILE A 28 -19.45 -2.70 9.77
N SER A 29 -20.75 -2.61 10.03
CA SER A 29 -21.63 -1.60 9.44
C SER A 29 -21.27 -0.17 9.87
N LEU A 30 -20.87 0.02 11.12
CA LEU A 30 -20.41 1.32 11.62
C LEU A 30 -19.06 1.73 11.04
N LYS A 31 -18.14 0.77 10.82
CA LYS A 31 -16.85 1.04 10.15
C LYS A 31 -17.00 1.34 8.65
N SER A 32 -18.00 0.78 8.00
CA SER A 32 -18.25 1.05 6.57
C SER A 32 -18.91 2.42 6.33
N LYS A 33 -19.42 3.09 7.34
CA LYS A 33 -20.01 4.43 7.25
C LYS A 33 -18.98 5.57 7.37
N GLU A 34 -17.81 5.30 7.92
CA GLU A 34 -16.67 6.19 7.74
C GLU A 34 -16.13 5.93 6.33
N ASN A 35 -16.61 6.68 5.35
CA ASN A 35 -16.02 6.76 4.03
C ASN A 35 -14.59 7.32 4.15
N TYR A 36 -13.65 6.47 4.56
CA TYR A 36 -12.24 6.71 4.37
C TYR A 36 -11.94 6.64 2.87
N SER A 37 -12.21 7.73 2.21
CA SER A 37 -11.67 7.95 0.87
C SER A 37 -10.17 8.15 1.02
N LEU A 38 -9.40 7.10 0.73
CA LEU A 38 -7.94 7.18 0.68
C LEU A 38 -7.51 8.30 -0.25
N SER A 39 -6.54 9.11 0.16
CA SER A 39 -5.95 10.12 -0.70
C SER A 39 -5.25 9.49 -1.90
N ALA A 40 -4.96 10.29 -2.94
CA ALA A 40 -4.22 9.81 -4.11
C ALA A 40 -2.83 9.30 -3.72
N GLU A 41 -2.19 9.93 -2.75
CA GLU A 41 -0.89 9.55 -2.22
C GLU A 41 -0.93 8.19 -1.48
N GLU A 42 -1.92 7.97 -0.64
CA GLU A 42 -2.12 6.70 0.06
C GLU A 42 -2.38 5.55 -0.93
N LYS A 43 -3.23 5.80 -1.92
CA LYS A 43 -3.46 4.84 -3.02
C LYS A 43 -2.20 4.56 -3.81
N ALA A 44 -1.34 5.57 -4.01
CA ALA A 44 -0.07 5.40 -4.71
C ALA A 44 0.89 4.49 -3.93
N LEU A 45 0.97 4.61 -2.60
CA LEU A 45 1.79 3.71 -1.80
C LEU A 45 1.30 2.25 -1.88
N ILE A 46 -0.01 2.04 -1.86
CA ILE A 46 -0.60 0.72 -2.04
C ILE A 46 -0.30 0.18 -3.44
N ALA A 47 -0.43 1.01 -4.46
CA ALA A 47 -0.16 0.65 -5.85
C ALA A 47 1.30 0.24 -6.07
N ILE A 48 2.25 0.94 -5.45
CA ILE A 48 3.67 0.57 -5.47
C ILE A 48 3.88 -0.81 -4.84
N LYS A 49 3.28 -1.03 -3.68
CA LYS A 49 3.40 -2.30 -2.94
C LYS A 49 2.79 -3.49 -3.70
N THR A 50 1.71 -3.26 -4.44
CA THR A 50 0.95 -4.29 -5.14
C THR A 50 1.23 -4.38 -6.64
N ASP A 51 2.25 -3.66 -7.13
CA ASP A 51 2.60 -3.60 -8.56
C ASP A 51 1.45 -3.12 -9.46
N ASN A 52 0.62 -2.21 -8.96
CA ASN A 52 -0.47 -1.62 -9.73
C ASN A 52 0.03 -0.44 -10.59
N TYR A 53 0.73 -0.76 -11.66
CA TYR A 53 1.30 0.21 -12.62
C TYR A 53 0.22 1.06 -13.27
N THR A 54 -0.92 0.45 -13.60
CA THR A 54 -2.05 1.12 -14.25
C THR A 54 -2.59 2.28 -13.41
N TYR A 55 -2.70 2.09 -12.10
CA TYR A 55 -3.13 3.16 -11.21
C TYR A 55 -2.13 4.33 -11.19
N ILE A 56 -0.84 4.04 -11.02
CA ILE A 56 0.20 5.06 -11.00
C ILE A 56 0.22 5.86 -12.31
N GLU A 57 0.19 5.17 -13.44
CA GLU A 57 0.21 5.79 -14.75
C GLU A 57 -1.02 6.66 -14.99
N SER A 58 -2.22 6.15 -14.76
CA SER A 58 -3.45 6.93 -14.91
C SER A 58 -3.53 8.10 -13.95
N ALA A 59 -3.10 7.95 -12.71
CA ALA A 59 -3.10 9.04 -11.75
C ALA A 59 -2.14 10.17 -12.13
N ILE A 60 -1.00 9.85 -12.75
CA ILE A 60 -0.06 10.85 -13.30
C ILE A 60 -0.67 11.54 -14.53
N ILE A 61 -1.24 10.80 -15.46
CA ILE A 61 -1.87 11.33 -16.67
C ILE A 61 -3.05 12.24 -16.32
N ASP A 62 -3.87 11.84 -15.36
CA ASP A 62 -5.04 12.60 -14.91
C ASP A 62 -4.68 13.80 -14.00
N GLY A 63 -3.42 13.97 -13.65
CA GLY A 63 -2.94 15.07 -12.80
C GLY A 63 -3.25 14.90 -11.31
N LEU A 64 -3.66 13.72 -10.87
CA LEU A 64 -3.90 13.40 -9.45
C LEU A 64 -2.60 13.21 -8.68
N LEU A 65 -1.54 12.76 -9.35
CA LEU A 65 -0.19 12.60 -8.82
C LEU A 65 0.81 13.28 -9.75
N SER A 66 1.84 13.89 -9.15
CA SER A 66 3.06 14.24 -9.88
C SER A 66 4.05 13.08 -9.79
N PRO A 67 4.89 12.83 -10.82
CA PRO A 67 6.00 11.87 -10.69
C PRO A 67 6.95 12.18 -9.55
N LYS A 68 6.97 13.45 -9.11
CA LYS A 68 7.82 13.96 -8.01
C LYS A 68 7.07 14.07 -6.68
N THR A 69 5.84 13.59 -6.58
CA THR A 69 5.07 13.62 -5.35
C THR A 69 5.83 12.91 -4.22
N SER A 70 5.90 13.55 -3.06
CA SER A 70 6.49 12.98 -1.85
C SER A 70 5.40 12.54 -0.88
N VAL A 71 5.58 11.38 -0.27
CA VAL A 71 4.72 10.85 0.79
C VAL A 71 5.60 10.46 1.96
N ASN A 72 5.24 10.88 3.17
CA ASN A 72 6.04 10.65 4.36
C ASN A 72 7.50 11.12 4.21
N GLY A 73 7.71 12.28 3.59
CA GLY A 73 9.02 12.88 3.39
C GLY A 73 9.91 12.23 2.32
N LYS A 74 9.36 11.29 1.52
CA LYS A 74 10.10 10.57 0.47
C LYS A 74 9.36 10.64 -0.85
N PRO A 75 10.03 10.99 -1.96
CA PRO A 75 9.44 10.84 -3.30
C PRO A 75 8.93 9.41 -3.55
N LEU A 76 7.88 9.26 -4.35
CA LEU A 76 7.29 7.95 -4.65
C LEU A 76 8.31 6.94 -5.19
N ILE A 77 9.26 7.39 -6.00
CA ILE A 77 10.31 6.51 -6.56
C ILE A 77 11.23 5.93 -5.48
N ILE A 78 11.43 6.64 -4.38
CA ILE A 78 12.18 6.12 -3.22
C ILE A 78 11.38 5.01 -2.53
N HIS A 79 10.06 5.14 -2.40
CA HIS A 79 9.22 4.05 -1.89
C HIS A 79 9.32 2.80 -2.77
N ALA A 80 9.35 2.96 -4.10
CA ALA A 80 9.58 1.86 -5.03
C ALA A 80 10.95 1.20 -4.85
N ALA A 81 11.98 2.00 -4.61
CA ALA A 81 13.33 1.48 -4.32
C ALA A 81 13.41 0.69 -3.01
N ILE A 82 12.78 1.19 -1.95
CA ILE A 82 12.71 0.50 -0.66
C ILE A 82 12.06 -0.88 -0.80
N GLN A 83 11.05 -1.00 -1.65
CA GLN A 83 10.28 -2.23 -1.85
C GLN A 83 10.83 -3.13 -2.97
N ASP A 84 12.00 -2.79 -3.50
CA ASP A 84 12.67 -3.53 -4.58
C ASP A 84 11.78 -3.72 -5.82
N LYS A 85 11.18 -2.61 -6.32
CA LYS A 85 10.25 -2.58 -7.44
C LYS A 85 10.90 -1.91 -8.67
N PRO A 86 11.76 -2.62 -9.44
CA PRO A 86 12.52 -2.02 -10.54
C PRO A 86 11.63 -1.50 -11.66
N GLU A 87 10.54 -2.19 -12.02
CA GLU A 87 9.61 -1.74 -13.06
C GLU A 87 8.85 -0.49 -12.65
N MET A 88 8.52 -0.35 -11.35
CA MET A 88 7.89 0.86 -10.83
C MET A 88 8.86 2.04 -10.84
N ILE A 89 10.12 1.80 -10.54
CA ILE A 89 11.20 2.80 -10.68
C ILE A 89 11.30 3.26 -12.12
N LEU A 90 11.31 2.33 -13.08
CA LEU A 90 11.38 2.63 -14.50
C LEU A 90 10.15 3.44 -14.96
N LEU A 91 8.96 3.07 -14.54
CA LEU A 91 7.72 3.78 -14.84
C LEU A 91 7.79 5.23 -14.33
N LEU A 92 8.10 5.45 -13.07
CA LEU A 92 8.19 6.79 -12.49
C LEU A 92 9.31 7.62 -13.13
N ALA A 93 10.44 6.99 -13.43
CA ALA A 93 11.55 7.64 -14.12
C ALA A 93 11.17 8.08 -15.54
N SER A 94 10.37 7.29 -16.27
CA SER A 94 9.88 7.63 -17.61
C SER A 94 9.01 8.89 -17.63
N TYR A 95 8.34 9.19 -16.52
CA TYR A 95 7.57 10.42 -16.31
C TYR A 95 8.39 11.57 -15.70
N GLY A 96 9.69 11.40 -15.52
CA GLY A 96 10.60 12.45 -15.09
C GLY A 96 11.01 12.46 -13.61
N ALA A 97 10.70 11.41 -12.85
CA ALA A 97 11.04 11.33 -11.43
C ALA A 97 12.56 11.27 -11.16
N MET A 98 13.37 10.97 -12.15
CA MET A 98 14.85 10.88 -12.08
C MET A 98 15.60 11.99 -12.84
N ILE A 99 14.92 13.01 -13.35
CA ILE A 99 15.59 14.16 -14.01
C ILE A 99 16.55 14.84 -13.05
N ILE A 100 16.18 14.95 -11.79
CA ILE A 100 17.05 15.33 -10.68
C ILE A 100 17.10 14.13 -9.76
N ASP A 101 18.29 13.79 -9.26
CA ASP A 101 18.42 12.67 -8.31
C ASP A 101 17.45 12.83 -7.14
N PRO A 102 16.52 11.90 -6.94
CA PRO A 102 15.56 12.01 -5.88
C PRO A 102 16.19 11.79 -4.52
N VAL A 103 15.89 12.72 -3.61
CA VAL A 103 16.33 12.67 -2.22
C VAL A 103 15.13 12.85 -1.29
N CYS A 104 15.21 12.29 -0.10
CA CYS A 104 14.21 12.54 0.94
C CYS A 104 14.45 13.90 1.63
N GLU A 105 13.52 14.32 2.49
CA GLU A 105 13.65 15.57 3.26
C GLU A 105 14.96 15.66 4.06
N LYS A 106 15.53 14.53 4.47
CA LYS A 106 16.81 14.45 5.20
C LYS A 106 18.04 14.42 4.29
N GLY A 107 17.88 14.57 2.98
CA GLY A 107 18.96 14.57 2.00
C GLY A 107 19.50 13.19 1.61
N LYS A 108 18.82 12.12 2.01
CA LYS A 108 19.21 10.74 1.70
C LYS A 108 18.73 10.35 0.30
N SER A 109 19.64 9.81 -0.51
CA SER A 109 19.39 9.48 -1.91
C SER A 109 18.61 8.17 -2.11
N ILE A 110 18.05 8.00 -3.31
CA ILE A 110 17.38 6.75 -3.71
C ILE A 110 18.34 5.55 -3.63
N MET A 111 19.59 5.71 -4.00
CA MET A 111 20.59 4.63 -3.96
C MET A 111 20.91 4.21 -2.52
N GLU A 112 21.03 5.17 -1.61
CA GLU A 112 21.24 4.87 -0.18
C GLU A 112 20.09 4.07 0.41
N TYR A 113 18.85 4.42 0.09
CA TYR A 113 17.68 3.65 0.52
C TYR A 113 17.65 2.24 -0.07
N ALA A 114 17.97 2.08 -1.35
CA ALA A 114 18.03 0.77 -1.99
C ALA A 114 19.11 -0.13 -1.35
N GLN A 115 20.27 0.45 -1.02
CA GLN A 115 21.36 -0.28 -0.36
C GLN A 115 20.99 -0.69 1.08
N GLU A 116 20.43 0.21 1.87
CA GLU A 116 20.02 -0.09 3.25
C GLU A 116 18.94 -1.15 3.37
N ASN A 117 18.05 -1.21 2.37
CA ASN A 117 16.96 -2.19 2.33
C ASN A 117 17.33 -3.49 1.57
N ASN A 118 18.59 -3.64 1.16
CA ASN A 118 19.06 -4.78 0.34
C ASN A 118 18.22 -4.99 -0.94
N SER A 119 17.75 -3.90 -1.53
CA SER A 119 16.92 -3.89 -2.73
C SER A 119 17.80 -4.01 -3.97
N ILE A 120 18.24 -5.23 -4.28
CA ILE A 120 19.23 -5.50 -5.31
C ILE A 120 18.75 -5.13 -6.71
N LEU A 121 17.49 -5.47 -7.04
CA LEU A 121 16.91 -5.16 -8.36
C LEU A 121 16.73 -3.65 -8.53
N ALA A 122 16.33 -2.96 -7.48
CA ALA A 122 16.22 -1.51 -7.48
C ALA A 122 17.58 -0.84 -7.71
N GLN A 123 18.65 -1.30 -7.03
CA GLN A 123 20.02 -0.80 -7.24
C GLN A 123 20.44 -0.95 -8.71
N ALA A 124 20.24 -2.13 -9.27
CA ALA A 124 20.56 -2.40 -10.67
C ALA A 124 19.78 -1.48 -11.62
N GLN A 125 18.49 -1.29 -11.40
CA GLN A 125 17.64 -0.43 -12.23
C GLN A 125 18.07 1.05 -12.11
N ILE A 126 18.43 1.54 -10.94
CA ILE A 126 18.92 2.90 -10.74
C ILE A 126 20.22 3.12 -11.51
N ILE A 127 21.15 2.16 -11.49
CA ILE A 127 22.40 2.22 -12.25
C ILE A 127 22.13 2.31 -13.74
N VAL A 128 21.22 1.48 -14.26
CA VAL A 128 20.84 1.47 -15.69
C VAL A 128 20.25 2.82 -16.12
N ILE A 129 19.38 3.41 -15.30
CA ILE A 129 18.75 4.69 -15.61
C ILE A 129 19.77 5.83 -15.64
N ARG A 130 20.77 5.78 -14.76
CA ARG A 130 21.84 6.80 -14.68
C ARG A 130 22.92 6.65 -15.75
N ALA A 131 22.99 5.50 -16.37
CA ALA A 131 23.97 5.26 -17.43
C ALA A 131 23.58 5.97 -18.73
#